data_439e24b82fac92b4b765d3767e9c5a28
#
_entry.id   439e24b82fac92b4b765d3767e9c5a28
#
_cell.length_a   1.000
_cell.length_b   1.000
_cell.length_c   1.000
_cell.angle_alpha   90.00
_cell.angle_beta   90.00
_cell.angle_gamma   90.00
#
_symmetry.space_group_name_H-M   'P 1'
#
loop_
_entity.id
_entity.type
_entity.pdbx_description
1 polymer ?
#
loop_
_entity_poly.entity_id
_entity_poly.type
_entity_poly.pdbx_seq_one_letter_code
_entity_poly.pdbx_strand_id
1 'polypeptide(L)'
;MKKQKIILLLLLPLVCSTIQAQTDETTDTTTVVSHIEIPNAFSPNGDGINDTFHVKADKTRGIVEFRAIIYNRWGQKIYEWTDINGEWDGTFNGTDVKQGTYFVLVKAKGSDGQTHTIKRDVNLLRGKPNDE
;
A
#
# COMPACT_ATOMS: atom_id res chain seq x y z
N MET A 1 25.56 80.81 35.99
CA MET A 1 25.88 79.95 34.88
C MET A 1 25.44 78.57 35.22
N LYS A 2 24.35 78.14 34.60
CA LYS A 2 23.84 76.84 34.85
C LYS A 2 24.46 75.81 33.93
N LYS A 3 25.27 74.98 34.48
CA LYS A 3 25.82 73.87 33.76
C LYS A 3 24.75 72.82 33.62
N GLN A 4 24.22 72.68 32.47
CA GLN A 4 23.29 71.53 32.18
C GLN A 4 24.13 70.28 32.14
N LYS A 5 23.88 69.44 33.11
CA LYS A 5 24.35 68.04 33.02
C LYS A 5 23.47 67.31 32.05
N ILE A 6 24.07 67.09 30.89
CA ILE A 6 23.45 66.14 29.99
C ILE A 6 23.63 64.78 30.62
N ILE A 7 22.55 64.27 31.21
CA ILE A 7 22.50 62.83 31.57
C ILE A 7 22.33 62.07 30.28
N LEU A 8 23.44 61.59 29.81
CA LEU A 8 23.38 60.62 28.72
C LEU A 8 22.82 59.35 29.30
N LEU A 9 21.50 59.19 29.16
CA LEU A 9 20.85 57.94 29.46
C LEU A 9 21.30 56.94 28.40
N LEU A 10 22.30 56.16 28.77
CA LEU A 10 22.70 55.03 27.96
C LEU A 10 21.55 54.01 28.02
N LEU A 11 20.66 54.12 27.08
CA LEU A 11 19.74 53.03 26.82
C LEU A 11 20.57 51.90 26.24
N LEU A 12 20.97 51.00 27.10
CA LEU A 12 21.39 49.67 26.64
C LEU A 12 20.21 49.04 25.97
N PRO A 13 20.30 48.74 24.69
CA PRO A 13 19.31 47.85 24.12
C PRO A 13 19.48 46.52 24.84
N LEU A 14 18.53 46.17 25.65
CA LEU A 14 18.38 44.82 26.10
C LEU A 14 18.15 43.97 24.84
N VAL A 15 19.27 43.47 24.33
CA VAL A 15 19.19 42.44 23.30
C VAL A 15 18.57 41.23 23.99
N CYS A 16 17.25 41.20 23.95
CA CYS A 16 16.54 39.98 24.24
C CYS A 16 16.93 39.00 23.13
N SER A 17 18.00 38.27 23.38
CA SER A 17 18.27 37.09 22.61
C SER A 17 17.09 36.14 22.86
N THR A 18 16.07 36.28 22.06
CA THR A 18 15.11 35.20 21.95
C THR A 18 15.91 34.05 21.36
N ILE A 19 16.43 33.22 22.23
CA ILE A 19 16.83 31.88 21.84
C ILE A 19 15.54 31.26 21.38
N GLN A 20 15.26 31.35 20.09
CA GLN A 20 14.31 30.45 19.48
C GLN A 20 14.96 29.09 19.61
N ALA A 21 14.49 28.33 20.59
CA ALA A 21 14.67 26.91 20.54
C ALA A 21 14.04 26.47 19.22
N GLN A 22 14.86 26.30 18.20
CA GLN A 22 14.47 25.47 17.09
C GLN A 22 14.30 24.11 17.70
N THR A 23 13.06 23.78 18.00
CA THR A 23 12.65 22.40 18.03
C THR A 23 12.94 21.91 16.62
N ASP A 24 14.10 21.29 16.45
CA ASP A 24 14.24 20.31 15.41
C ASP A 24 13.16 19.27 15.73
N GLU A 25 11.97 19.51 15.22
CA GLU A 25 11.12 18.40 14.88
C GLU A 25 11.91 17.66 13.83
N THR A 26 12.77 16.78 14.31
CA THR A 26 13.16 15.64 13.53
C THR A 26 11.85 14.91 13.33
N THR A 27 11.09 15.38 12.35
CA THR A 27 10.12 14.55 11.70
C THR A 27 10.98 13.46 11.10
N ASP A 28 11.23 12.43 11.91
CA ASP A 28 11.65 11.15 11.40
C ASP A 28 10.53 10.74 10.44
N THR A 29 10.63 11.30 9.25
CA THR A 29 9.84 10.84 8.13
C THR A 29 10.46 9.50 7.77
N THR A 30 10.19 8.50 8.62
CA THR A 30 10.41 7.13 8.26
C THR A 30 9.53 6.90 7.04
N THR A 31 10.10 7.19 5.87
CA THR A 31 9.43 6.92 4.61
C THR A 31 9.18 5.44 4.59
N VAL A 32 7.96 5.04 4.84
CA VAL A 32 7.57 3.63 4.78
C VAL A 32 7.81 3.18 3.35
N VAL A 33 8.82 2.35 3.15
CA VAL A 33 9.06 1.73 1.85
C VAL A 33 7.86 0.85 1.54
N SER A 34 7.16 1.19 0.47
CA SER A 34 5.97 0.45 0.05
C SER A 34 6.35 -0.95 -0.44
N HIS A 35 5.51 -1.91 -0.13
CA HIS A 35 5.69 -3.28 -0.54
C HIS A 35 4.33 -3.94 -0.74
N ILE A 36 4.22 -4.81 -1.74
CA ILE A 36 3.02 -5.59 -2.00
C ILE A 36 3.40 -7.02 -2.38
N GLU A 37 2.73 -7.98 -1.78
CA GLU A 37 2.89 -9.39 -2.08
C GLU A 37 1.55 -10.05 -2.35
N ILE A 38 1.52 -10.89 -3.38
CA ILE A 38 0.36 -11.69 -3.77
C ILE A 38 0.73 -13.18 -3.78
N PRO A 39 -0.24 -14.07 -3.51
CA PRO A 39 -0.02 -15.49 -3.64
C PRO A 39 0.09 -15.90 -5.12
N ASN A 40 0.50 -17.14 -5.37
CA ASN A 40 0.54 -17.73 -6.70
C ASN A 40 -0.47 -18.87 -6.89
N ALA A 41 -1.24 -19.18 -5.87
CA ALA A 41 -2.25 -20.22 -5.90
C ALA A 41 -3.33 -19.99 -4.84
N PHE A 42 -4.51 -20.49 -5.07
CA PHE A 42 -5.60 -20.56 -4.10
C PHE A 42 -6.53 -21.71 -4.40
N SER A 43 -7.31 -22.11 -3.41
CA SER A 43 -8.18 -23.31 -3.47
C SER A 43 -9.58 -22.97 -2.98
N PRO A 44 -10.49 -22.50 -3.83
CA PRO A 44 -11.84 -22.14 -3.44
C PRO A 44 -12.72 -23.38 -3.21
N ASN A 45 -12.46 -24.11 -2.13
CA ASN A 45 -13.14 -25.34 -1.75
C ASN A 45 -14.03 -25.21 -0.50
N GLY A 46 -14.11 -24.00 0.10
CA GLY A 46 -14.95 -23.71 1.26
C GLY A 46 -14.41 -24.22 2.59
N ASP A 47 -13.13 -24.59 2.67
CA ASP A 47 -12.49 -25.07 3.91
C ASP A 47 -11.98 -23.95 4.83
N GLY A 48 -12.13 -22.69 4.42
CA GLY A 48 -11.65 -21.51 5.16
C GLY A 48 -10.16 -21.22 4.99
N ILE A 49 -9.44 -21.99 4.18
CA ILE A 49 -8.00 -21.85 3.95
C ILE A 49 -7.76 -21.56 2.46
N ASN A 50 -7.22 -20.37 2.15
CA ASN A 50 -6.91 -19.94 0.79
C ASN A 50 -8.10 -20.10 -0.19
N ASP A 51 -9.32 -19.84 0.28
CA ASP A 51 -10.53 -19.93 -0.55
C ASP A 51 -10.64 -18.80 -1.57
N THR A 52 -9.92 -17.72 -1.37
CA THR A 52 -9.93 -16.56 -2.26
C THR A 52 -8.52 -16.13 -2.61
N PHE A 53 -8.39 -15.50 -3.77
CA PHE A 53 -7.16 -14.85 -4.18
C PHE A 53 -7.19 -13.39 -3.73
N HIS A 54 -6.29 -13.02 -2.86
CA HIS A 54 -6.18 -11.67 -2.30
C HIS A 54 -4.73 -11.30 -2.01
N VAL A 55 -4.50 -10.02 -1.80
CA VAL A 55 -3.18 -9.51 -1.40
C VAL A 55 -2.82 -10.04 -0.01
N LYS A 56 -1.57 -10.43 0.19
CA LYS A 56 -1.07 -10.84 1.51
C LYS A 56 -0.92 -9.63 2.43
N ALA A 57 -1.90 -9.38 3.26
CA ALA A 57 -1.98 -8.19 4.11
C ALA A 57 -0.80 -8.08 5.08
N ASP A 58 -0.33 -9.21 5.63
CA ASP A 58 0.81 -9.30 6.54
C ASP A 58 2.15 -8.93 5.90
N LYS A 59 2.22 -8.97 4.57
CA LYS A 59 3.41 -8.66 3.76
C LYS A 59 3.24 -7.44 2.86
N THR A 60 2.16 -6.69 3.05
CA THR A 60 1.85 -5.51 2.24
C THR A 60 1.80 -4.28 3.13
N ARG A 61 2.44 -3.21 2.69
CA ARG A 61 2.50 -1.95 3.43
C ARG A 61 2.64 -0.75 2.52
N GLY A 62 2.12 0.38 2.97
CA GLY A 62 2.34 1.67 2.31
C GLY A 62 1.69 1.80 0.93
N ILE A 63 0.68 1.02 0.59
CA ILE A 63 -0.02 1.08 -0.69
C ILE A 63 -1.19 2.05 -0.58
N VAL A 64 -1.25 3.02 -1.48
CA VAL A 64 -2.29 4.06 -1.52
C VAL A 64 -3.21 3.94 -2.72
N GLU A 65 -2.76 3.30 -3.80
CA GLU A 65 -3.58 3.00 -4.97
C GLU A 65 -3.38 1.53 -5.34
N PHE A 66 -4.44 0.86 -5.71
CA PHE A 66 -4.42 -0.56 -6.03
C PHE A 66 -5.42 -0.89 -7.14
N ARG A 67 -5.01 -1.76 -8.04
CA ARG A 67 -5.86 -2.37 -9.04
C ARG A 67 -5.34 -3.75 -9.39
N ALA A 68 -6.20 -4.73 -9.41
CA ALA A 68 -5.87 -6.08 -9.82
C ALA A 68 -6.86 -6.58 -10.87
N ILE A 69 -6.33 -7.29 -11.85
CA ILE A 69 -7.11 -7.85 -12.96
C ILE A 69 -6.71 -9.31 -13.15
N ILE A 70 -7.70 -10.18 -13.24
CA ILE A 70 -7.51 -11.58 -13.57
C ILE A 70 -7.87 -11.82 -15.04
N TYR A 71 -6.98 -12.52 -15.72
CA TYR A 71 -7.15 -12.97 -17.10
C TYR A 71 -7.13 -14.49 -17.17
N ASN A 72 -7.92 -15.05 -18.08
CA ASN A 72 -7.77 -16.43 -18.45
C ASN A 72 -6.57 -16.64 -19.41
N ARG A 73 -6.28 -17.89 -19.77
CA ARG A 73 -5.17 -18.23 -20.67
C ARG A 73 -5.28 -17.66 -22.09
N TRP A 74 -6.47 -17.20 -22.50
CA TRP A 74 -6.70 -16.54 -23.79
C TRP A 74 -6.57 -15.01 -23.71
N GLY A 75 -6.22 -14.48 -22.53
CA GLY A 75 -6.08 -13.04 -22.33
C GLY A 75 -7.41 -12.32 -22.13
N GLN A 76 -8.49 -13.04 -21.91
CA GLN A 76 -9.79 -12.45 -21.57
C GLN A 76 -9.79 -12.02 -20.10
N LYS A 77 -10.18 -10.77 -19.85
CA LYS A 77 -10.41 -10.28 -18.49
C LYS A 77 -11.65 -10.94 -17.91
N ILE A 78 -11.50 -11.58 -16.75
CA ILE A 78 -12.60 -12.28 -16.08
C ILE A 78 -12.99 -11.68 -14.73
N TYR A 79 -12.08 -10.93 -14.11
CA TYR A 79 -12.35 -10.23 -12.85
C TYR A 79 -11.43 -9.03 -12.66
N GLU A 80 -11.91 -8.02 -11.97
CA GLU A 80 -11.15 -6.83 -11.63
C GLU A 80 -11.64 -6.24 -10.31
N TRP A 81 -10.69 -5.79 -9.46
CA TRP A 81 -11.02 -5.06 -8.26
C TRP A 81 -9.98 -3.97 -7.95
N THR A 82 -10.39 -2.96 -7.21
CA THR A 82 -9.57 -1.79 -6.87
C THR A 82 -9.39 -1.58 -5.37
N ASP A 83 -10.05 -2.36 -4.55
CA ASP A 83 -9.86 -2.35 -3.09
C ASP A 83 -8.76 -3.34 -2.72
N ILE A 84 -7.71 -2.89 -2.04
CA ILE A 84 -6.60 -3.75 -1.62
C ILE A 84 -7.06 -4.88 -0.69
N ASN A 85 -8.17 -4.70 0.01
CA ASN A 85 -8.80 -5.72 0.85
C ASN A 85 -9.80 -6.59 0.08
N GLY A 86 -9.99 -6.31 -1.20
CA GLY A 86 -10.83 -7.12 -2.07
C GLY A 86 -10.19 -8.44 -2.44
N GLU A 87 -10.97 -9.30 -3.05
CA GLU A 87 -10.57 -10.68 -3.35
C GLU A 87 -11.31 -11.22 -4.57
N TRP A 88 -10.73 -12.24 -5.18
CA TRP A 88 -11.38 -13.03 -6.22
C TRP A 88 -11.67 -14.43 -5.70
N ASP A 89 -12.89 -14.87 -5.84
CA ASP A 89 -13.39 -16.15 -5.35
C ASP A 89 -13.33 -17.30 -6.37
N GLY A 90 -12.77 -17.06 -7.54
CA GLY A 90 -12.68 -18.08 -8.60
C GLY A 90 -13.95 -18.20 -9.44
N THR A 91 -14.80 -17.17 -9.45
CA THR A 91 -15.99 -17.13 -10.30
C THR A 91 -15.86 -16.09 -11.43
N PHE A 92 -16.63 -16.31 -12.47
CA PHE A 92 -16.85 -15.37 -13.57
C PHE A 92 -18.34 -15.31 -13.87
N ASN A 93 -18.94 -14.12 -13.77
CA ASN A 93 -20.40 -13.93 -13.91
C ASN A 93 -21.22 -14.89 -13.02
N GLY A 94 -20.76 -15.11 -11.78
CA GLY A 94 -21.45 -15.95 -10.82
C GLY A 94 -21.27 -17.46 -11.03
N THR A 95 -20.47 -17.88 -12.01
CA THR A 95 -20.20 -19.28 -12.31
C THR A 95 -18.74 -19.60 -11.99
N ASP A 96 -18.51 -20.74 -11.35
CA ASP A 96 -17.17 -21.24 -11.06
C ASP A 96 -16.37 -21.40 -12.36
N VAL A 97 -15.16 -20.83 -12.38
CA VAL A 97 -14.23 -21.08 -13.47
C VAL A 97 -13.50 -22.41 -13.24
N LYS A 98 -13.01 -22.99 -14.31
CA LYS A 98 -12.30 -24.28 -14.27
C LYS A 98 -11.01 -24.17 -13.47
N GLN A 99 -10.65 -25.24 -12.79
CA GLN A 99 -9.30 -25.43 -12.26
C GLN A 99 -8.27 -25.24 -13.36
N GLY A 100 -7.19 -24.57 -13.04
CA GLY A 100 -6.11 -24.34 -13.97
C GLY A 100 -5.32 -23.05 -13.67
N THR A 101 -4.56 -22.62 -14.64
CA THR A 101 -3.71 -21.45 -14.55
C THR A 101 -4.41 -20.22 -15.11
N TYR A 102 -4.44 -19.18 -14.33
CA TYR A 102 -4.90 -17.84 -14.66
C TYR A 102 -3.74 -16.86 -14.56
N PHE A 103 -3.92 -15.65 -15.01
CA PHE A 103 -2.91 -14.60 -14.94
C PHE A 103 -3.46 -13.41 -14.15
N VAL A 104 -2.63 -12.86 -13.30
CA VAL A 104 -2.96 -11.64 -12.58
C VAL A 104 -2.05 -10.51 -13.01
N LEU A 105 -2.64 -9.36 -13.22
CA LEU A 105 -1.95 -8.08 -13.35
C LEU A 105 -2.33 -7.21 -12.15
N VAL A 106 -1.35 -6.87 -11.32
CA VAL A 106 -1.52 -5.91 -10.22
C VAL A 106 -0.76 -4.64 -10.57
N LYS A 107 -1.43 -3.51 -10.44
CA LYS A 107 -0.84 -2.19 -10.45
C LYS A 107 -1.13 -1.51 -9.13
N ALA A 108 -0.10 -1.07 -8.45
CA ALA A 108 -0.22 -0.42 -7.17
C ALA A 108 0.75 0.75 -7.06
N LYS A 109 0.39 1.75 -6.28
CA LYS A 109 1.24 2.90 -5.97
C LYS A 109 1.43 2.99 -4.48
N GLY A 110 2.66 3.17 -4.06
CA GLY A 110 3.02 3.37 -2.67
C GLY A 110 2.93 4.81 -2.23
N SER A 111 2.81 5.02 -0.93
CA SER A 111 2.91 6.34 -0.30
C SER A 111 4.30 6.99 -0.47
N ASP A 112 5.31 6.17 -0.75
CA ASP A 112 6.67 6.58 -1.11
C ASP A 112 6.82 7.00 -2.59
N GLY A 113 5.74 7.00 -3.36
CA GLY A 113 5.73 7.33 -4.77
C GLY A 113 6.16 6.19 -5.71
N GLN A 114 6.53 5.02 -5.18
CA GLN A 114 6.91 3.88 -6.01
C GLN A 114 5.68 3.25 -6.68
N THR A 115 5.85 2.84 -7.93
CA THR A 115 4.85 2.08 -8.67
C THR A 115 5.24 0.61 -8.70
N HIS A 116 4.30 -0.25 -8.32
CA HIS A 116 4.45 -1.69 -8.34
C HIS A 116 3.60 -2.27 -9.46
N THR A 117 4.23 -3.02 -10.35
CA THR A 117 3.54 -3.77 -11.40
C THR A 117 3.92 -5.23 -11.27
N ILE A 118 2.94 -6.09 -10.97
CA ILE A 118 3.14 -7.52 -10.81
C ILE A 118 2.33 -8.24 -11.89
N LYS A 119 3.02 -9.04 -12.67
CA LYS A 119 2.41 -9.97 -13.63
C LYS A 119 2.80 -11.37 -13.19
N ARG A 120 1.84 -12.21 -12.93
CA ARG A 120 2.09 -13.53 -12.36
C ARG A 120 1.01 -14.54 -12.76
N ASP A 121 1.43 -15.79 -12.81
CA ASP A 121 0.51 -16.93 -12.88
C ASP A 121 -0.20 -17.11 -11.54
N VAL A 122 -1.46 -17.49 -11.62
CA VAL A 122 -2.27 -17.86 -10.46
C VAL A 122 -2.87 -19.23 -10.73
N ASN A 123 -2.53 -20.19 -9.89
CA ASN A 123 -3.09 -21.54 -9.98
C ASN A 123 -4.35 -21.64 -9.12
N LEU A 124 -5.47 -21.92 -9.78
CA LEU A 124 -6.72 -22.20 -9.13
C LEU A 124 -6.88 -23.71 -8.99
N LEU A 125 -6.95 -24.19 -7.74
CA LEU A 125 -6.99 -25.60 -7.38
C LEU A 125 -8.34 -25.90 -6.72
N ARG A 126 -9.17 -26.74 -7.33
CA ARG A 126 -10.49 -27.10 -6.78
C ARG A 126 -10.51 -28.44 -6.04
N GLY A 127 -9.33 -29.01 -5.76
CA GLY A 127 -9.21 -30.35 -5.26
C GLY A 127 -9.35 -31.41 -6.35
N LYS A 128 -9.05 -32.64 -6.02
CA LYS A 128 -9.29 -33.74 -6.92
C LYS A 128 -10.81 -33.91 -7.09
N PRO A 129 -11.32 -34.14 -8.30
CA PRO A 129 -12.59 -34.81 -8.43
C PRO A 129 -12.47 -36.09 -7.58
N ASN A 130 -13.45 -36.32 -6.72
CA ASN A 130 -13.50 -37.61 -6.02
C ASN A 130 -13.48 -38.67 -7.11
N ASP A 131 -12.39 -39.39 -7.20
CA ASP A 131 -12.30 -40.58 -7.99
C ASP A 131 -13.25 -41.59 -7.27
N GLU A 132 -14.45 -41.64 -7.74
CA GLU A 132 -15.32 -42.74 -7.41
C GLU A 132 -14.84 -44.03 -8.10
#